data_dc405f1c7dc2bd6bdb9b076b142baf3a
#
_entry.id   dc405f1c7dc2bd6bdb9b076b142baf3a
#
_cell.length_a   1.000
_cell.length_b   1.000
_cell.length_c   1.000
_cell.angle_alpha   90.00
_cell.angle_beta   90.00
_cell.angle_gamma   90.00
#
_symmetry.space_group_name_H-M   'P 1'
#
loop_
_entity.id
_entity.type
_entity.pdbx_description
1 polymer ?
#
loop_
_entity_poly.entity_id
_entity_poly.type
_entity_poly.pdbx_seq_one_letter_code
_entity_poly.pdbx_strand_id
1 'polypeptide(L)'
;MPETKVEKKEPVSLASLMTPSKTVTIDFPGFAEMTVDLCYLAREELVRLRKKCLSTKWNKKTRQPEEELNEDKFLVEYCKGVIKGWKGLKYRYLEELLLVDVGDFDPEDCLPYTQDNAELLMKNASDFDTWVTETVGDLENFTGNK
;
A
#
# COMPACT_ATOMS: atom_id res chain seq x y z
N MET A 1 14.71 -34.91 30.84
CA MET A 1 14.57 -34.33 30.54
C MET A 1 14.42 -33.83 29.75
N PRO A 2 14.37 -33.71 29.72
CA PRO A 2 14.40 -33.12 28.90
C PRO A 2 14.71 -32.27 28.38
N GLU A 3 14.94 -31.85 28.49
CA GLU A 3 15.10 -31.10 28.07
C GLU A 3 15.58 -30.77 27.31
N THR A 4 15.82 -31.05 27.29
CA THR A 4 16.27 -30.70 26.59
C THR A 4 16.16 -30.43 25.67
N LYS A 5 15.95 -30.38 25.59
CA LYS A 5 15.82 -30.01 24.65
C LYS A 5 15.92 -29.15 24.11
N VAL A 6 16.13 -28.87 24.52
CA VAL A 6 16.20 -27.90 24.19
C VAL A 6 16.92 -27.53 23.65
N GLU A 7 16.82 -27.46 23.36
CA GLU A 7 17.31 -26.87 22.76
C GLU A 7 18.04 -26.06 22.52
N LYS A 8 18.77 -26.33 22.49
CA LYS A 8 19.65 -25.34 22.18
C LYS A 8 19.85 -25.18 20.78
N LYS A 9 19.07 -24.34 20.19
CA LYS A 9 19.18 -24.01 18.80
C LYS A 9 20.33 -23.04 18.60
N GLU A 10 20.99 -23.14 17.47
CA GLU A 10 21.99 -22.17 17.08
C GLU A 10 21.37 -20.78 17.02
N PRO A 11 22.10 -19.74 17.42
CA PRO A 11 21.57 -18.39 17.22
C PRO A 11 21.37 -18.12 15.76
N VAL A 12 20.20 -17.59 15.40
CA VAL A 12 19.89 -17.28 14.01
C VAL A 12 19.96 -15.76 13.82
N SER A 13 20.23 -15.35 12.61
CA SER A 13 20.22 -13.93 12.31
C SER A 13 18.77 -13.45 12.19
N LEU A 14 18.53 -12.21 12.57
CA LEU A 14 17.21 -11.61 12.43
C LEU A 14 16.75 -11.69 10.98
N ALA A 15 17.68 -11.49 10.04
CA ALA A 15 17.36 -11.53 8.62
C ALA A 15 16.69 -12.83 8.19
N SER A 16 17.10 -13.95 8.80
CA SER A 16 16.54 -15.25 8.42
C SER A 16 15.14 -15.47 8.99
N LEU A 17 14.75 -14.66 9.97
CA LEU A 17 13.42 -14.74 10.56
C LEU A 17 12.43 -13.78 9.94
N MET A 18 12.92 -12.78 9.24
CA MET A 18 12.05 -11.76 8.67
C MET A 18 11.26 -12.29 7.49
N THR A 19 10.00 -11.88 7.43
CA THR A 19 9.13 -12.19 6.29
C THR A 19 9.28 -11.09 5.26
N PRO A 20 9.49 -11.41 3.98
CA PRO A 20 9.69 -10.36 2.97
C PRO A 20 8.48 -9.46 2.79
N SER A 21 7.28 -10.01 2.96
CA SER A 21 6.06 -9.22 2.85
C SER A 21 4.92 -9.98 3.49
N LYS A 22 3.85 -9.27 3.80
CA LYS A 22 2.64 -9.89 4.32
C LYS A 22 1.43 -9.07 3.86
N THR A 23 0.49 -9.74 3.24
CA THR A 23 -0.75 -9.13 2.76
C THR A 23 -1.88 -9.53 3.68
N VAL A 24 -2.67 -8.55 4.11
CA VAL A 24 -3.86 -8.82 4.93
C VAL A 24 -5.05 -8.10 4.34
N THR A 25 -6.24 -8.62 4.63
CA THR A 25 -7.50 -8.01 4.19
C THR A 25 -8.03 -7.17 5.33
N ILE A 26 -8.25 -5.89 5.08
CA ILE A 26 -8.66 -4.93 6.10
C ILE A 26 -9.94 -4.24 5.67
N ASP A 27 -10.88 -4.08 6.60
CA ASP A 27 -12.12 -3.38 6.34
C ASP A 27 -11.85 -1.89 6.12
N PHE A 28 -12.45 -1.33 5.08
CA PHE A 28 -12.35 0.12 4.88
C PHE A 28 -13.38 0.79 5.80
N PRO A 29 -12.93 1.73 6.63
CA PRO A 29 -13.84 2.33 7.64
C PRO A 29 -14.96 3.13 7.00
N GLY A 30 -16.16 2.92 7.51
CA GLY A 30 -17.33 3.68 7.07
C GLY A 30 -18.07 3.10 5.88
N PHE A 31 -17.51 2.11 5.21
CA PHE A 31 -18.15 1.48 4.04
C PHE A 31 -18.38 0.01 4.33
N ALA A 32 -19.63 -0.34 4.54
CA ALA A 32 -19.99 -1.71 4.88
C ALA A 32 -19.60 -2.67 3.77
N GLU A 33 -19.04 -3.81 4.15
CA GLU A 33 -18.66 -4.89 3.23
C GLU A 33 -17.50 -4.56 2.30
N MET A 34 -16.92 -3.38 2.42
CA MET A 34 -15.75 -3.04 1.61
C MET A 34 -14.48 -3.44 2.34
N THR A 35 -13.67 -4.27 1.68
CA THR A 35 -12.38 -4.68 2.22
C THR A 35 -11.30 -4.43 1.18
N VAL A 36 -10.09 -4.18 1.66
CA VAL A 36 -8.94 -3.92 0.80
C VAL A 36 -7.80 -4.84 1.23
N ASP A 37 -7.18 -5.49 0.26
CA ASP A 37 -6.02 -6.34 0.52
C ASP A 37 -4.78 -5.47 0.46
N LEU A 38 -4.12 -5.28 1.60
CA LEU A 38 -2.97 -4.41 1.72
C LEU A 38 -1.74 -5.18 2.15
N CYS A 39 -0.60 -4.77 1.62
CA CYS A 39 0.69 -5.37 1.95
C CYS A 39 1.49 -4.39 2.80
N TYR A 40 2.03 -4.87 3.91
CA TYR A 40 2.84 -4.03 4.78
C TYR A 40 4.07 -3.49 4.03
N LEU A 41 4.36 -2.22 4.21
CA LEU A 41 5.51 -1.60 3.60
C LEU A 41 6.43 -1.09 4.72
N ALA A 42 7.49 -1.84 4.98
CA ALA A 42 8.46 -1.47 5.99
C ALA A 42 9.19 -0.20 5.56
N ARG A 43 9.69 0.54 6.55
CA ARG A 43 10.38 1.80 6.31
C ARG A 43 11.52 1.66 5.30
N GLU A 44 12.30 0.59 5.43
CA GLU A 44 13.43 0.36 4.53
C GLU A 44 12.98 0.09 3.10
N GLU A 45 11.86 -0.60 2.96
CA GLU A 45 11.27 -0.85 1.64
C GLU A 45 10.79 0.45 1.01
N LEU A 46 10.20 1.32 1.81
CA LEU A 46 9.75 2.61 1.32
C LEU A 46 10.93 3.46 0.84
N VAL A 47 12.02 3.47 1.61
CA VAL A 47 13.23 4.20 1.22
C VAL A 47 13.75 3.67 -0.11
N ARG A 48 13.78 2.36 -0.27
CA ARG A 48 14.26 1.72 -1.49
C ARG A 48 13.37 2.09 -2.68
N LEU A 49 12.07 2.08 -2.44
CA LEU A 49 11.10 2.45 -3.47
C LEU A 49 11.29 3.89 -3.92
N ARG A 50 11.48 4.81 -2.99
CA ARG A 50 11.68 6.20 -3.32
C ARG A 50 12.96 6.40 -4.14
N LYS A 51 14.04 5.72 -3.76
CA LYS A 51 15.30 5.80 -4.51
C LYS A 51 15.14 5.34 -5.94
N LYS A 52 14.35 4.30 -6.14
CA LYS A 52 14.08 3.74 -7.46
C LYS A 52 13.37 4.75 -8.37
N CYS A 53 12.65 5.69 -7.77
CA CYS A 53 11.86 6.66 -8.50
C CYS A 53 12.53 8.03 -8.59
N LEU A 54 13.77 8.15 -8.12
CA LEU A 54 14.51 9.39 -8.25
C LEU A 54 15.16 9.49 -9.63
N SER A 55 15.21 10.70 -10.15
CA SER A 55 15.94 10.99 -11.38
C SER A 55 16.84 12.18 -11.13
N THR A 56 17.93 12.24 -11.88
CA THR A 56 18.88 13.34 -11.76
C THR A 56 18.57 14.39 -12.81
N LYS A 57 18.51 15.63 -12.37
CA LYS A 57 18.20 16.76 -13.22
C LYS A 57 19.25 17.81 -13.00
N TRP A 58 19.73 18.42 -14.10
CA TRP A 58 20.72 19.47 -14.02
C TRP A 58 20.06 20.78 -13.63
N ASN A 59 20.53 21.39 -12.56
CA ASN A 59 20.03 22.70 -12.13
C ASN A 59 20.93 23.79 -12.70
N LYS A 60 20.39 24.55 -13.63
CA LYS A 60 21.16 25.59 -14.31
C LYS A 60 21.56 26.76 -13.41
N LYS A 61 20.75 26.99 -12.37
CA LYS A 61 21.04 28.10 -11.45
C LYS A 61 22.20 27.80 -10.52
N THR A 62 22.21 26.59 -9.97
CA THR A 62 23.28 26.19 -9.05
C THR A 62 24.42 25.51 -9.78
N ARG A 63 24.21 25.12 -11.02
CA ARG A 63 25.17 24.38 -11.85
C ARG A 63 25.58 23.06 -11.22
N GLN A 64 24.59 22.38 -10.63
CA GLN A 64 24.81 21.10 -9.97
C GLN A 64 23.69 20.14 -10.35
N PRO A 65 23.98 18.85 -10.33
CA PRO A 65 22.93 17.86 -10.49
C PRO A 65 22.05 17.85 -9.25
N GLU A 66 20.76 17.71 -9.45
CA GLU A 66 19.79 17.59 -8.36
C GLU A 66 18.98 16.33 -8.55
N GLU A 67 18.62 15.69 -7.46
CA GLU A 67 17.73 14.54 -7.50
C GLU A 67 16.30 15.03 -7.37
N GLU A 68 15.43 14.44 -8.16
CA GLU A 68 14.03 14.80 -8.16
C GLU A 68 13.20 13.52 -8.16
N LEU A 69 12.18 13.46 -7.30
CA LEU A 69 11.29 12.32 -7.25
C LEU A 69 10.31 12.38 -8.40
N ASN A 70 10.25 11.30 -9.18
CA ASN A 70 9.23 11.17 -10.20
C ASN A 70 7.95 10.71 -9.51
N GLU A 71 7.05 11.66 -9.26
CA GLU A 71 5.83 11.41 -8.49
C GLU A 71 4.93 10.37 -9.16
N ASP A 72 4.79 10.44 -10.47
CA ASP A 72 3.93 9.50 -11.19
C ASP A 72 4.47 8.08 -11.10
N LYS A 73 5.76 7.92 -11.29
CA LYS A 73 6.39 6.61 -11.16
C LYS A 73 6.29 6.09 -9.74
N PHE A 74 6.48 6.97 -8.77
CA PHE A 74 6.35 6.58 -7.36
C PHE A 74 4.95 6.10 -7.05
N LEU A 75 3.93 6.80 -7.53
CA LEU A 75 2.54 6.41 -7.33
C LEU A 75 2.27 5.01 -7.88
N VAL A 76 2.71 4.76 -9.11
CA VAL A 76 2.52 3.46 -9.75
C VAL A 76 3.19 2.35 -8.96
N GLU A 77 4.46 2.54 -8.60
CA GLU A 77 5.21 1.52 -7.87
C GLU A 77 4.68 1.32 -6.46
N TYR A 78 4.27 2.40 -5.82
CA TYR A 78 3.69 2.33 -4.47
C TYR A 78 2.38 1.54 -4.48
N CYS A 79 1.47 1.88 -5.40
CA CYS A 79 0.20 1.16 -5.53
C CYS A 79 0.42 -0.32 -5.79
N LYS A 80 1.35 -0.63 -6.68
CA LYS A 80 1.66 -1.99 -7.04
C LYS A 80 2.18 -2.78 -5.83
N GLY A 81 2.93 -2.10 -4.99
CA GLY A 81 3.54 -2.74 -3.81
C GLY A 81 2.59 -2.92 -2.65
N VAL A 82 1.64 -2.01 -2.44
CA VAL A 82 0.83 -2.02 -1.23
C VAL A 82 -0.62 -2.44 -1.42
N ILE A 83 -1.21 -2.20 -2.60
CA ILE A 83 -2.61 -2.59 -2.83
C ILE A 83 -2.63 -3.84 -3.70
N LYS A 84 -3.16 -4.93 -3.14
CA LYS A 84 -3.19 -6.21 -3.84
C LYS A 84 -4.58 -6.57 -4.36
N GLY A 85 -5.60 -5.87 -3.90
CA GLY A 85 -6.96 -6.14 -4.34
C GLY A 85 -7.96 -5.44 -3.45
N TRP A 86 -9.22 -5.52 -3.81
CA TRP A 86 -10.32 -5.07 -2.95
C TRP A 86 -11.59 -5.80 -3.33
N LYS A 87 -12.58 -5.72 -2.41
CA LYS A 87 -13.90 -6.26 -2.62
C LYS A 87 -14.90 -5.29 -2.02
N GLY A 88 -16.10 -5.29 -2.56
CA GLY A 88 -17.18 -4.49 -1.99
C GLY A 88 -17.08 -3.00 -2.20
N LEU A 89 -16.29 -2.56 -3.18
CA LEU A 89 -16.21 -1.15 -3.51
C LEU A 89 -17.37 -0.81 -4.43
N LYS A 90 -18.51 -0.51 -3.82
CA LYS A 90 -19.75 -0.23 -4.57
C LYS A 90 -19.65 1.09 -5.29
N TYR A 91 -20.36 1.21 -6.41
CA TYR A 91 -20.37 2.47 -7.16
C TYR A 91 -20.86 3.63 -6.31
N ARG A 92 -21.84 3.39 -5.41
CA ARG A 92 -22.30 4.46 -4.52
C ARG A 92 -21.23 4.92 -3.56
N TYR A 93 -20.25 4.07 -3.23
CA TYR A 93 -19.13 4.46 -2.39
C TYR A 93 -18.15 5.35 -3.15
N LEU A 94 -18.00 5.11 -4.45
CA LEU A 94 -17.12 5.95 -5.26
C LEU A 94 -17.58 7.40 -5.25
N GLU A 95 -18.88 7.62 -5.24
CA GLU A 95 -19.42 8.98 -5.21
C GLU A 95 -19.06 9.72 -3.94
N GLU A 96 -18.72 8.99 -2.87
CA GLU A 96 -18.30 9.60 -1.61
C GLU A 96 -16.79 9.80 -1.54
N LEU A 97 -16.03 9.07 -2.37
CA LEU A 97 -14.57 9.12 -2.33
C LEU A 97 -13.98 10.12 -3.30
N LEU A 98 -14.61 10.29 -4.45
CA LEU A 98 -14.07 11.18 -5.46
C LEU A 98 -15.20 11.65 -6.37
N LEU A 99 -14.86 12.61 -7.22
CA LEU A 99 -15.85 13.19 -8.13
C LEU A 99 -15.99 12.27 -9.36
N VAL A 100 -17.08 11.53 -9.38
CA VAL A 100 -17.38 10.59 -10.47
C VAL A 100 -18.85 10.69 -10.85
N ASP A 101 -19.17 10.26 -12.06
CA ASP A 101 -20.53 10.12 -12.53
C ASP A 101 -20.70 8.64 -12.88
N VAL A 102 -21.42 7.91 -12.02
CA VAL A 102 -21.62 6.47 -12.25
C VAL A 102 -22.74 6.18 -13.23
N GLY A 103 -23.48 7.21 -13.64
CA GLY A 103 -24.47 7.08 -14.71
C GLY A 103 -25.54 6.04 -14.41
N ASP A 104 -25.72 5.12 -15.37
CA ASP A 104 -26.77 4.11 -15.28
C ASP A 104 -26.34 2.84 -14.56
N PHE A 105 -25.12 2.83 -14.00
CA PHE A 105 -24.69 1.65 -13.25
C PHE A 105 -25.49 1.52 -11.97
N ASP A 106 -25.73 0.26 -11.58
CA ASP A 106 -26.40 -0.03 -10.33
C ASP A 106 -25.48 0.42 -9.18
N PRO A 107 -25.96 1.31 -8.28
CA PRO A 107 -25.13 1.78 -7.16
C PRO A 107 -24.62 0.66 -6.27
N GLU A 108 -25.29 -0.48 -6.24
CA GLU A 108 -24.88 -1.62 -5.41
C GLU A 108 -23.88 -2.55 -6.10
N ASP A 109 -23.64 -2.36 -7.40
CA ASP A 109 -22.58 -3.08 -8.08
C ASP A 109 -21.24 -2.53 -7.68
N CYS A 110 -20.21 -3.34 -7.85
CA CYS A 110 -18.87 -3.01 -7.36
C CYS A 110 -17.90 -2.75 -8.50
N LEU A 111 -17.01 -1.79 -8.27
CA LEU A 111 -15.89 -1.54 -9.17
C LEU A 111 -14.86 -2.66 -8.98
N PRO A 112 -14.48 -3.36 -10.06
CA PRO A 112 -13.46 -4.39 -9.92
C PRO A 112 -12.08 -3.81 -9.64
N TYR A 113 -11.26 -4.59 -8.95
CA TYR A 113 -9.88 -4.19 -8.73
C TYR A 113 -9.09 -4.37 -10.03
N THR A 114 -8.39 -3.32 -10.42
CA THR A 114 -7.34 -3.39 -11.44
C THR A 114 -6.24 -2.46 -10.99
N GLN A 115 -5.03 -2.66 -11.49
CA GLN A 115 -3.91 -1.78 -11.18
C GLN A 115 -4.25 -0.33 -11.56
N ASP A 116 -4.84 -0.14 -12.74
CA ASP A 116 -5.21 1.20 -13.20
C ASP A 116 -6.23 1.85 -12.28
N ASN A 117 -7.23 1.10 -11.85
CA ASN A 117 -8.25 1.65 -10.95
C ASN A 117 -7.65 2.02 -9.60
N ALA A 118 -6.71 1.22 -9.11
CA ALA A 118 -6.05 1.51 -7.85
C ALA A 118 -5.23 2.80 -7.94
N GLU A 119 -4.50 2.99 -9.03
CA GLU A 119 -3.71 4.19 -9.23
C GLU A 119 -4.59 5.43 -9.31
N LEU A 120 -5.69 5.33 -10.05
CA LEU A 120 -6.61 6.45 -10.17
C LEU A 120 -7.27 6.79 -8.83
N LEU A 121 -7.62 5.76 -8.07
CA LEU A 121 -8.22 5.96 -6.76
C LEU A 121 -7.25 6.62 -5.79
N MET A 122 -6.01 6.16 -5.77
CA MET A 122 -4.98 6.76 -4.91
C MET A 122 -4.68 8.20 -5.31
N LYS A 123 -4.72 8.48 -6.59
CA LYS A 123 -4.40 9.81 -7.10
C LYS A 123 -5.53 10.82 -6.84
N ASN A 124 -6.77 10.37 -6.89
CA ASN A 124 -7.92 11.28 -6.88
C ASN A 124 -8.77 11.25 -5.62
N ALA A 125 -8.65 10.22 -4.80
CA ALA A 125 -9.44 10.07 -3.58
C ALA A 125 -8.53 10.23 -2.37
N SER A 126 -8.42 11.47 -1.85
CA SER A 126 -7.47 11.75 -0.78
C SER A 126 -7.76 10.95 0.49
N ASP A 127 -9.02 10.70 0.81
CA ASP A 127 -9.34 9.90 2.00
C ASP A 127 -8.86 8.47 1.85
N PHE A 128 -8.99 7.91 0.66
CA PHE A 128 -8.52 6.57 0.39
C PHE A 128 -6.99 6.51 0.47
N ASP A 129 -6.32 7.47 -0.15
CA ASP A 129 -4.86 7.57 -0.13
C ASP A 129 -4.33 7.68 1.31
N THR A 130 -4.92 8.57 2.10
CA THR A 130 -4.51 8.76 3.48
C THR A 130 -4.69 7.48 4.28
N TRP A 131 -5.84 6.83 4.13
CA TRP A 131 -6.11 5.59 4.86
C TRP A 131 -5.13 4.48 4.48
N VAL A 132 -4.88 4.29 3.18
CA VAL A 132 -3.93 3.28 2.72
C VAL A 132 -2.55 3.56 3.28
N THR A 133 -2.09 4.79 3.14
CA THR A 133 -0.74 5.18 3.56
C THR A 133 -0.55 4.96 5.07
N GLU A 134 -1.52 5.36 5.87
CA GLU A 134 -1.45 5.18 7.31
C GLU A 134 -1.52 3.72 7.70
N THR A 135 -2.37 2.97 7.02
CA THR A 135 -2.58 1.56 7.34
C THR A 135 -1.37 0.71 7.01
N VAL A 136 -0.77 0.91 5.82
CA VAL A 136 0.38 0.10 5.43
C VAL A 136 1.65 0.46 6.19
N GLY A 137 1.69 1.64 6.79
CA GLY A 137 2.82 2.06 7.61
C GLY A 137 2.75 1.59 9.05
N ASP A 138 1.63 1.01 9.46
CA ASP A 138 1.43 0.59 10.84
C ASP A 138 1.54 -0.93 10.93
N LEU A 139 2.65 -1.39 11.51
CA LEU A 139 2.94 -2.81 11.64
C LEU A 139 1.84 -3.58 12.37
N GLU A 140 1.16 -2.93 13.30
CA GLU A 140 0.11 -3.53 14.10
C GLU A 140 -0.99 -4.16 13.25
N ASN A 141 -1.27 -3.57 12.10
CA ASN A 141 -2.31 -4.07 11.19
C ASN A 141 -1.92 -5.39 10.54
N PHE A 142 -0.67 -5.79 10.64
CA PHE A 142 -0.15 -6.96 9.93
C PHE A 142 0.41 -8.03 10.83
N THR A 143 0.38 -7.84 12.14
CA THR A 143 1.02 -8.79 13.05
C THR A 143 0.14 -9.96 13.44
N GLY A 144 -1.13 -9.88 13.25
CA GLY A 144 -2.01 -10.98 13.60
C GLY A 144 -2.24 -11.18 15.10
N ASN A 145 -1.70 -10.29 15.91
CA ASN A 145 -1.89 -10.36 17.36
C ASN A 145 -2.98 -9.39 17.77
N LYS A 146 -4.16 -9.74 17.43
CA LYS A 146 -5.29 -8.87 17.71
C LYS A 146 -6.01 -9.32 18.93
#